data_e9aa0b9b47efdcb1de110540245c6b0c
#
_entry.id   e9aa0b9b47efdcb1de110540245c6b0c
#
_cell.length_a   1.000
_cell.length_b   1.000
_cell.length_c   1.000
_cell.angle_alpha   90.00
_cell.angle_beta   90.00
_cell.angle_gamma   90.00
#
_symmetry.space_group_name_H-M   'P 1'
#
loop_
_entity.id
_entity.type
_entity.pdbx_description
1 polymer ?
#
loop_
_entity_poly.entity_id
_entity_poly.type
_entity_poly.pdbx_seq_one_letter_code
_entity_poly.pdbx_strand_id
1 'polypeptide(L)'
;MLRVWRLIQGGYAIVKERETFASRLGFVLISAGCAIGLGNVWRFPYIVGQYGGAAFVLIYLLFLVIMGLPIMAMEFSVGRASRKSILASFQVLEPKGSKWHWYGWFGMAGNYLLMMFYTTIAGWLLLYFFKVAAGEFRGLDAAGVENAFGAMQGNVGIQLLFMGIVVVLGMLICSRGLKNGVEKVNKAMMLCLLALLVVLAVRALTLPGAMEGVKFYLVPNFHNLMYDADGSFRLFRAIYDAMGQAFFTLSLGIGAMAIFGSYIGKERRLFGEAINVGVLDTCVAFVSGLIIFPSAFAFGVNPGQGPSLIFVTLPNVFNAMPGGQLWGALFFVFLFFAALSTVTAVFENILACWMDRF
;
A
#
# COMPACT_ATOMS: atom_id res chain seq x y z
N MET A 1 -8.63 -28.00 1.67
CA MET A 1 -8.43 -29.44 1.93
C MET A 1 -9.21 -30.35 0.97
N LEU A 2 -10.38 -30.05 0.49
CA LEU A 2 -11.16 -30.94 -0.43
C LEU A 2 -10.65 -31.00 -1.89
N ARG A 3 -9.65 -30.22 -2.29
CA ARG A 3 -9.09 -30.23 -3.66
C ARG A 3 -7.86 -31.17 -3.84
N VAL A 4 -7.24 -31.62 -2.76
CA VAL A 4 -6.08 -32.55 -2.82
C VAL A 4 -6.50 -34.01 -3.06
N TRP A 5 -7.75 -34.37 -2.76
CA TRP A 5 -8.25 -35.76 -2.84
C TRP A 5 -8.63 -36.23 -4.26
N ARG A 6 -8.67 -35.33 -5.27
CA ARG A 6 -8.98 -35.73 -6.67
C ARG A 6 -7.75 -36.11 -7.52
N LEU A 7 -6.56 -36.08 -6.96
CA LEU A 7 -5.31 -36.39 -7.67
C LEU A 7 -4.92 -37.87 -7.71
N ILE A 8 -5.72 -38.78 -7.14
CA ILE A 8 -5.38 -40.21 -7.05
C ILE A 8 -6.14 -41.10 -8.05
N GLN A 9 -7.02 -40.55 -8.87
CA GLN A 9 -7.72 -41.35 -9.88
C GLN A 9 -7.52 -40.81 -11.30
N GLY A 10 -6.66 -41.46 -12.06
CA GLY A 10 -6.64 -41.47 -13.53
C GLY A 10 -5.69 -40.47 -14.17
N GLY A 11 -4.59 -40.96 -14.70
CA GLY A 11 -3.53 -40.27 -15.44
C GLY A 11 -3.97 -39.54 -16.70
N TYR A 12 -4.46 -38.31 -16.53
CA TYR A 12 -4.35 -37.23 -17.49
C TYR A 12 -4.05 -35.99 -16.65
N ALA A 13 -2.88 -35.38 -16.87
CA ALA A 13 -2.57 -34.07 -16.33
C ALA A 13 -3.59 -33.08 -16.92
N ILE A 14 -4.70 -32.85 -16.20
CA ILE A 14 -5.58 -31.74 -16.50
C ILE A 14 -4.73 -30.49 -16.24
N VAL A 15 -4.28 -29.85 -17.30
CA VAL A 15 -3.71 -28.50 -17.23
C VAL A 15 -4.80 -27.64 -16.62
N LYS A 16 -4.69 -27.41 -15.31
CA LYS A 16 -5.69 -26.65 -14.55
C LYS A 16 -5.64 -25.23 -15.07
N GLU A 17 -6.64 -24.83 -15.82
CA GLU A 17 -6.75 -23.46 -16.28
C GLU A 17 -6.64 -22.51 -15.07
N ARG A 18 -5.75 -21.53 -15.20
CA ARG A 18 -5.55 -20.52 -14.16
C ARG A 18 -6.83 -19.72 -13.95
N GLU A 19 -7.20 -19.49 -12.70
CA GLU A 19 -8.37 -18.68 -12.38
C GLU A 19 -8.24 -17.29 -13.06
N THR A 20 -9.34 -16.74 -13.53
CA THR A 20 -9.41 -15.39 -14.11
C THR A 20 -10.33 -14.52 -13.26
N PHE A 21 -10.11 -13.22 -13.27
CA PHE A 21 -11.00 -12.29 -12.58
C PHE A 21 -12.43 -12.35 -13.11
N ALA A 22 -13.41 -12.20 -12.22
CA ALA A 22 -14.82 -12.19 -12.60
C ALA A 22 -15.20 -10.94 -13.40
N SER A 23 -14.50 -9.80 -13.15
CA SER A 23 -14.81 -8.53 -13.81
C SER A 23 -13.54 -7.68 -14.03
N ARG A 24 -13.62 -6.72 -14.99
CA ARG A 24 -12.58 -5.72 -15.19
C ARG A 24 -12.39 -4.84 -13.96
N LEU A 25 -13.50 -4.40 -13.36
CA LEU A 25 -13.47 -3.60 -12.15
C LEU A 25 -12.78 -4.36 -11.00
N GLY A 26 -13.07 -5.67 -10.86
CA GLY A 26 -12.41 -6.54 -9.90
C GLY A 26 -10.90 -6.56 -10.09
N PHE A 27 -10.43 -6.75 -11.32
CA PHE A 27 -8.99 -6.69 -11.64
C PHE A 27 -8.37 -5.33 -11.26
N VAL A 28 -8.95 -4.21 -11.70
CA VAL A 28 -8.41 -2.86 -11.42
C VAL A 28 -8.38 -2.59 -9.92
N LEU A 29 -9.45 -2.91 -9.19
CA LEU A 29 -9.52 -2.66 -7.75
C LEU A 29 -8.59 -3.55 -6.94
N ILE A 30 -8.31 -4.80 -7.37
CA ILE A 30 -7.35 -5.66 -6.68
C ILE A 30 -5.92 -5.22 -6.97
N SER A 31 -5.60 -4.97 -8.25
CA SER A 31 -4.26 -4.50 -8.62
C SER A 31 -3.96 -3.13 -7.99
N ALA A 32 -4.96 -2.23 -8.00
CA ALA A 32 -4.87 -0.97 -7.28
C ALA A 32 -4.80 -1.18 -5.76
N GLY A 33 -5.55 -2.14 -5.20
CA GLY A 33 -5.48 -2.47 -3.76
C GLY A 33 -4.14 -3.07 -3.33
N CYS A 34 -3.38 -3.68 -4.26
CA CYS A 34 -2.00 -4.07 -4.02
C CYS A 34 -1.07 -2.85 -4.00
N ALA A 35 -1.29 -1.91 -4.90
CA ALA A 35 -0.53 -0.67 -4.99
C ALA A 35 -0.93 0.31 -3.87
N ILE A 36 -2.23 0.56 -3.69
CA ILE A 36 -2.77 1.46 -2.66
C ILE A 36 -2.62 0.84 -1.27
N GLY A 37 -1.63 1.30 -0.55
CA GLY A 37 -1.29 0.82 0.77
C GLY A 37 -0.67 1.90 1.64
N LEU A 38 0.19 1.49 2.56
CA LEU A 38 0.95 2.42 3.41
C LEU A 38 1.89 3.31 2.60
N GLY A 39 2.21 2.92 1.37
CA GLY A 39 2.96 3.72 0.42
C GLY A 39 2.31 5.06 0.10
N ASN A 40 0.98 5.06 -0.08
CA ASN A 40 0.19 6.22 -0.48
C ASN A 40 -0.23 7.08 0.72
N VAL A 41 -0.63 6.42 1.82
CA VAL A 41 -1.27 7.11 2.94
C VAL A 41 -0.32 7.43 4.09
N TRP A 42 0.89 6.86 4.08
CA TRP A 42 1.92 7.13 5.08
C TRP A 42 3.23 7.58 4.46
N ARG A 43 3.91 6.72 3.66
CA ARG A 43 5.25 7.01 3.14
C ARG A 43 5.25 8.22 2.20
N PHE A 44 4.27 8.33 1.32
CA PHE A 44 4.16 9.45 0.39
C PHE A 44 4.01 10.80 1.09
N PRO A 45 3.03 11.04 1.99
CA PRO A 45 2.94 12.30 2.71
C PRO A 45 4.19 12.61 3.55
N TYR A 46 4.77 11.61 4.19
CA TYR A 46 5.99 11.78 4.96
C TYR A 46 7.15 12.31 4.10
N ILE A 47 7.43 11.67 2.95
CA ILE A 47 8.53 12.10 2.08
C ILE A 47 8.22 13.46 1.44
N VAL A 48 6.98 13.70 1.01
CA VAL A 48 6.54 15.02 0.51
C VAL A 48 6.76 16.09 1.56
N GLY A 49 6.44 15.80 2.83
CA GLY A 49 6.70 16.70 3.97
C GLY A 49 8.19 17.00 4.17
N GLN A 50 9.04 15.99 4.03
CA GLN A 50 10.50 16.15 4.13
C GLN A 50 11.08 17.06 3.05
N TYR A 51 10.62 16.91 1.80
CA TYR A 51 11.19 17.63 0.64
C TYR A 51 10.42 18.88 0.23
N GLY A 52 9.59 19.44 1.12
CA GLY A 52 8.99 20.74 0.93
C GLY A 52 7.78 20.78 -0.01
N GLY A 53 7.01 19.70 -0.10
CA GLY A 53 5.67 19.73 -0.69
C GLY A 53 5.64 19.46 -2.20
N ALA A 54 4.89 20.32 -2.94
CA ALA A 54 4.51 20.12 -4.34
C ALA A 54 5.67 19.89 -5.31
N ALA A 55 6.84 20.50 -5.09
CA ALA A 55 7.99 20.34 -5.99
C ALA A 55 8.47 18.88 -6.02
N PHE A 56 8.45 18.18 -4.87
CA PHE A 56 8.76 16.76 -4.81
C PHE A 56 7.68 15.91 -5.53
N VAL A 57 6.41 16.26 -5.37
CA VAL A 57 5.30 15.57 -6.05
C VAL A 57 5.47 15.58 -7.56
N LEU A 58 5.93 16.70 -8.15
CA LEU A 58 6.19 16.79 -9.60
C LEU A 58 7.28 15.81 -10.06
N ILE A 59 8.39 15.69 -9.31
CA ILE A 59 9.45 14.72 -9.63
C ILE A 59 8.95 13.28 -9.48
N TYR A 60 8.21 13.01 -8.42
CA TYR A 60 7.58 11.70 -8.20
C TYR A 60 6.66 11.32 -9.37
N LEU A 61 5.77 12.22 -9.82
CA LEU A 61 4.88 11.98 -10.95
C LEU A 61 5.65 11.75 -12.26
N LEU A 62 6.76 12.46 -12.47
CA LEU A 62 7.64 12.23 -13.61
C LEU A 62 8.17 10.79 -13.62
N PHE A 63 8.73 10.30 -12.49
CA PHE A 63 9.23 8.93 -12.39
C PHE A 63 8.11 7.89 -12.48
N LEU A 64 6.94 8.18 -11.94
CA LEU A 64 5.79 7.29 -12.05
C LEU A 64 5.39 7.08 -13.53
N VAL A 65 5.40 8.15 -14.34
CA VAL A 65 5.03 8.07 -15.74
C VAL A 65 6.13 7.41 -16.59
N ILE A 66 7.40 7.82 -16.43
CA ILE A 66 8.49 7.37 -17.31
C ILE A 66 9.07 5.99 -16.91
N MET A 67 8.92 5.58 -15.67
CA MET A 67 9.44 4.30 -15.16
C MET A 67 8.33 3.42 -14.60
N GLY A 68 7.51 3.95 -13.69
CA GLY A 68 6.50 3.18 -12.97
C GLY A 68 5.50 2.49 -13.88
N LEU A 69 4.81 3.23 -14.74
CA LEU A 69 3.81 2.68 -15.66
C LEU A 69 4.40 1.70 -16.70
N PRO A 70 5.55 1.98 -17.36
CA PRO A 70 6.16 1.01 -18.26
C PRO A 70 6.59 -0.28 -17.57
N ILE A 71 7.23 -0.20 -16.40
CA ILE A 71 7.67 -1.38 -15.65
C ILE A 71 6.46 -2.21 -15.17
N MET A 72 5.39 -1.56 -14.70
CA MET A 72 4.14 -2.26 -14.37
C MET A 72 3.57 -3.02 -15.57
N ALA A 73 3.56 -2.40 -16.76
CA ALA A 73 3.10 -3.05 -17.98
C ALA A 73 4.00 -4.23 -18.37
N MET A 74 5.31 -4.14 -18.14
CA MET A 74 6.26 -5.25 -18.34
C MET A 74 5.97 -6.39 -17.35
N GLU A 75 5.76 -6.12 -16.07
CA GLU A 75 5.40 -7.16 -15.09
C GLU A 75 4.07 -7.84 -15.47
N PHE A 76 3.04 -7.08 -15.86
CA PHE A 76 1.80 -7.65 -16.37
C PHE A 76 2.05 -8.54 -17.60
N SER A 77 2.96 -8.15 -18.50
CA SER A 77 3.27 -8.92 -19.72
C SER A 77 3.95 -10.24 -19.39
N VAL A 78 4.90 -10.25 -18.45
CA VAL A 78 5.58 -11.48 -17.96
C VAL A 78 4.55 -12.45 -17.38
N GLY A 79 3.69 -11.97 -16.51
CA GLY A 79 2.63 -12.78 -15.92
C GLY A 79 1.65 -13.33 -16.97
N ARG A 80 1.19 -12.48 -17.90
CA ARG A 80 0.25 -12.89 -18.96
C ARG A 80 0.86 -13.88 -19.94
N ALA A 81 2.14 -13.72 -20.29
CA ALA A 81 2.83 -14.61 -21.21
C ALA A 81 3.05 -16.00 -20.61
N SER A 82 3.48 -16.07 -19.35
CA SER A 82 3.77 -17.33 -18.66
C SER A 82 2.53 -18.04 -18.11
N ARG A 83 1.47 -17.29 -17.75
CA ARG A 83 0.34 -17.76 -16.96
C ARG A 83 0.75 -18.38 -15.63
N LYS A 84 1.88 -17.93 -15.06
CA LYS A 84 2.50 -18.43 -13.84
C LYS A 84 2.77 -17.30 -12.86
N SER A 85 3.10 -17.66 -11.61
CA SER A 85 3.67 -16.75 -10.62
C SER A 85 5.06 -16.29 -11.02
N ILE A 86 5.58 -15.24 -10.37
CA ILE A 86 6.91 -14.70 -10.68
C ILE A 86 8.01 -15.78 -10.58
N LEU A 87 7.90 -16.71 -9.61
CA LEU A 87 8.87 -17.78 -9.40
C LEU A 87 8.97 -18.72 -10.61
N ALA A 88 7.84 -19.10 -11.20
CA ALA A 88 7.79 -20.01 -12.33
C ALA A 88 7.82 -19.29 -13.69
N SER A 89 7.45 -18.00 -13.76
CA SER A 89 7.38 -17.22 -15.01
C SER A 89 8.71 -17.21 -15.74
N PHE A 90 9.80 -16.90 -15.05
CA PHE A 90 11.11 -16.81 -15.68
C PHE A 90 11.66 -18.18 -16.07
N GLN A 91 11.32 -19.24 -15.34
CA GLN A 91 11.70 -20.63 -15.76
C GLN A 91 11.05 -21.01 -17.11
N VAL A 92 9.83 -20.52 -17.37
CA VAL A 92 9.10 -20.81 -18.61
C VAL A 92 9.52 -19.90 -19.75
N LEU A 93 9.84 -18.64 -19.47
CA LEU A 93 10.08 -17.61 -20.49
C LEU A 93 11.56 -17.42 -20.82
N GLU A 94 12.47 -17.87 -19.96
CA GLU A 94 13.90 -17.62 -20.16
C GLU A 94 14.46 -18.36 -21.36
N PRO A 95 15.40 -17.75 -22.13
CA PRO A 95 16.15 -18.43 -23.16
C PRO A 95 17.02 -19.55 -22.58
N LYS A 96 17.23 -20.62 -23.36
CA LYS A 96 18.12 -21.72 -22.97
C LYS A 96 19.53 -21.21 -22.61
N GLY A 97 20.02 -21.61 -21.43
CA GLY A 97 21.33 -21.21 -20.92
C GLY A 97 21.35 -19.88 -20.15
N SER A 98 20.25 -19.17 -20.05
CA SER A 98 20.16 -17.96 -19.20
C SER A 98 19.91 -18.35 -17.75
N LYS A 99 20.02 -17.36 -16.85
CA LYS A 99 19.84 -17.54 -15.40
C LYS A 99 18.75 -16.61 -14.82
N TRP A 100 17.80 -16.18 -15.64
CA TRP A 100 16.72 -15.28 -15.23
C TRP A 100 15.78 -15.90 -14.19
N HIS A 101 15.69 -17.22 -14.09
CA HIS A 101 14.93 -17.91 -13.05
C HIS A 101 15.35 -17.53 -11.63
N TRP A 102 16.60 -17.07 -11.41
CA TRP A 102 17.03 -16.56 -10.10
C TRP A 102 16.27 -15.31 -9.67
N TYR A 103 15.84 -14.47 -10.63
CA TYR A 103 15.03 -13.31 -10.31
C TYR A 103 13.72 -13.67 -9.60
N GLY A 104 13.10 -14.79 -9.95
CA GLY A 104 11.91 -15.28 -9.26
C GLY A 104 12.14 -15.51 -7.77
N TRP A 105 13.30 -16.05 -7.38
CA TRP A 105 13.67 -16.23 -5.98
C TRP A 105 13.94 -14.92 -5.26
N PHE A 106 14.58 -13.92 -5.90
CA PHE A 106 14.73 -12.57 -5.35
C PHE A 106 13.38 -11.91 -5.13
N GLY A 107 12.46 -12.01 -6.08
CA GLY A 107 11.10 -11.50 -5.93
C GLY A 107 10.36 -12.18 -4.76
N MET A 108 10.50 -13.49 -4.61
CA MET A 108 9.91 -14.24 -3.50
C MET A 108 10.48 -13.81 -2.14
N ALA A 109 11.80 -13.67 -2.04
CA ALA A 109 12.46 -13.17 -0.82
C ALA A 109 11.98 -11.74 -0.48
N GLY A 110 11.85 -10.88 -1.49
CA GLY A 110 11.30 -9.52 -1.33
C GLY A 110 9.87 -9.52 -0.78
N ASN A 111 9.01 -10.44 -1.24
CA ASN A 111 7.65 -10.57 -0.69
C ASN A 111 7.66 -10.97 0.80
N TYR A 112 8.52 -11.89 1.21
CA TYR A 112 8.63 -12.27 2.63
C TYR A 112 9.16 -11.13 3.48
N LEU A 113 10.24 -10.47 3.06
CA LEU A 113 10.81 -9.31 3.77
C LEU A 113 9.79 -8.19 3.91
N LEU A 114 9.04 -7.91 2.83
CA LEU A 114 7.97 -6.93 2.87
C LEU A 114 6.90 -7.32 3.89
N MET A 115 6.47 -8.58 3.91
CA MET A 115 5.40 -9.02 4.82
C MET A 115 5.82 -9.03 6.28
N MET A 116 7.09 -9.32 6.61
CA MET A 116 7.60 -9.21 7.99
C MET A 116 7.38 -7.80 8.57
N PHE A 117 7.69 -6.77 7.79
CA PHE A 117 7.47 -5.38 8.19
C PHE A 117 5.99 -4.99 8.11
N TYR A 118 5.34 -5.32 6.99
CA TYR A 118 4.03 -4.78 6.64
C TYR A 118 2.91 -5.30 7.54
N THR A 119 2.95 -6.59 7.90
CA THR A 119 1.96 -7.19 8.82
C THR A 119 2.07 -6.64 10.24
N THR A 120 3.28 -6.29 10.68
CA THR A 120 3.50 -5.64 11.99
C THR A 120 2.84 -4.26 12.01
N ILE A 121 3.09 -3.43 10.99
CA ILE A 121 2.49 -2.09 10.91
C ILE A 121 0.96 -2.18 10.74
N ALA A 122 0.46 -3.11 9.93
CA ALA A 122 -0.98 -3.34 9.80
C ALA A 122 -1.62 -3.74 11.16
N GLY A 123 -0.91 -4.53 11.97
CA GLY A 123 -1.30 -4.84 13.35
C GLY A 123 -1.36 -3.61 14.24
N TRP A 124 -0.38 -2.69 14.14
CA TRP A 124 -0.40 -1.42 14.88
C TRP A 124 -1.60 -0.55 14.48
N LEU A 125 -1.93 -0.48 13.19
CA LEU A 125 -3.10 0.28 12.72
C LEU A 125 -4.41 -0.29 13.27
N LEU A 126 -4.54 -1.61 13.31
CA LEU A 126 -5.71 -2.28 13.89
C LEU A 126 -5.80 -2.02 15.40
N LEU A 127 -4.69 -2.11 16.12
CA LEU A 127 -4.64 -1.78 17.55
C LEU A 127 -5.03 -0.32 17.79
N TYR A 128 -4.50 0.61 17.01
CA TYR A 128 -4.81 2.04 17.15
C TYR A 128 -6.26 2.36 16.83
N PHE A 129 -6.87 1.65 15.87
CA PHE A 129 -8.30 1.74 15.68
C PHE A 129 -9.07 1.48 16.97
N PHE A 130 -8.77 0.36 17.67
CA PHE A 130 -9.44 0.04 18.94
C PHE A 130 -9.12 1.04 20.03
N LYS A 131 -7.88 1.47 20.20
CA LYS A 131 -7.47 2.46 21.20
C LYS A 131 -8.18 3.80 21.01
N VAL A 132 -8.22 4.31 19.78
CA VAL A 132 -8.90 5.56 19.47
C VAL A 132 -10.42 5.41 19.63
N ALA A 133 -11.02 4.32 19.13
CA ALA A 133 -12.45 4.05 19.27
C ALA A 133 -12.88 3.89 20.74
N ALA A 134 -12.03 3.31 21.59
CA ALA A 134 -12.24 3.22 23.03
C ALA A 134 -12.01 4.55 23.77
N GLY A 135 -11.41 5.54 23.11
CA GLY A 135 -11.12 6.86 23.71
C GLY A 135 -9.89 6.86 24.62
N GLU A 136 -8.97 5.89 24.50
CA GLU A 136 -7.76 5.80 25.34
C GLU A 136 -6.84 7.03 25.24
N PHE A 137 -6.87 7.76 24.14
CA PHE A 137 -6.08 8.98 23.96
C PHE A 137 -6.77 10.25 24.48
N ARG A 138 -8.03 10.16 24.88
CA ARG A 138 -8.82 11.32 25.30
C ARG A 138 -8.25 11.98 26.54
N GLY A 139 -7.92 13.26 26.43
CA GLY A 139 -7.37 14.04 27.55
C GLY A 139 -5.86 13.82 27.77
N LEU A 140 -5.19 13.02 26.95
CA LEU A 140 -3.72 12.94 26.97
C LEU A 140 -3.15 14.19 26.30
N ASP A 141 -2.03 14.67 26.84
CA ASP A 141 -1.18 15.65 26.18
C ASP A 141 -0.24 14.98 25.14
N ALA A 142 0.55 15.77 24.43
CA ALA A 142 1.46 15.25 23.40
C ALA A 142 2.47 14.24 23.97
N ALA A 143 2.97 14.47 25.18
CA ALA A 143 3.89 13.54 25.84
C ALA A 143 3.19 12.24 26.24
N GLY A 144 1.93 12.30 26.69
CA GLY A 144 1.12 11.11 27.02
C GLY A 144 0.87 10.23 25.78
N VAL A 145 0.58 10.83 24.63
CA VAL A 145 0.40 10.09 23.37
C VAL A 145 1.71 9.46 22.90
N GLU A 146 2.83 10.18 23.02
CA GLU A 146 4.16 9.64 22.69
C GLU A 146 4.54 8.46 23.60
N ASN A 147 4.31 8.60 24.90
CA ASN A 147 4.52 7.51 25.88
C ASN A 147 3.64 6.30 25.59
N ALA A 148 2.38 6.48 25.19
CA ALA A 148 1.48 5.40 24.79
C ALA A 148 1.99 4.66 23.54
N PHE A 149 2.60 5.37 22.59
CA PHE A 149 3.25 4.76 21.43
C PHE A 149 4.51 4.00 21.83
N GLY A 150 5.39 4.60 22.64
CA GLY A 150 6.58 3.92 23.17
C GLY A 150 6.26 2.67 23.99
N ALA A 151 5.23 2.73 24.83
CA ALA A 151 4.75 1.57 25.59
C ALA A 151 4.22 0.44 24.70
N MET A 152 3.52 0.79 23.60
CA MET A 152 3.10 -0.20 22.59
C MET A 152 4.32 -0.83 21.89
N GLN A 153 5.31 -0.04 21.50
CA GLN A 153 6.54 -0.55 20.87
C GLN A 153 7.35 -1.45 21.80
N GLY A 154 7.34 -1.18 23.10
CA GLY A 154 7.98 -2.01 24.11
C GLY A 154 7.22 -3.32 24.44
N ASN A 155 5.95 -3.43 24.05
CA ASN A 155 5.12 -4.60 24.35
C ASN A 155 5.07 -5.59 23.17
N VAL A 156 6.06 -6.49 23.12
CA VAL A 156 6.17 -7.52 22.08
C VAL A 156 4.92 -8.40 21.99
N GLY A 157 4.30 -8.76 23.14
CA GLY A 157 3.12 -9.62 23.17
C GLY A 157 1.92 -9.03 22.43
N ILE A 158 1.63 -7.75 22.65
CA ILE A 158 0.52 -7.04 21.99
C ILE A 158 0.80 -6.89 20.48
N GLN A 159 2.06 -6.60 20.10
CA GLN A 159 2.45 -6.50 18.70
C GLN A 159 2.27 -7.83 17.98
N LEU A 160 2.73 -8.94 18.56
CA LEU A 160 2.58 -10.28 17.99
C LEU A 160 1.11 -10.70 17.89
N LEU A 161 0.29 -10.36 18.89
CA LEU A 161 -1.15 -10.64 18.86
C LEU A 161 -1.82 -9.96 17.68
N PHE A 162 -1.66 -8.64 17.54
CA PHE A 162 -2.32 -7.88 16.45
C PHE A 162 -1.74 -8.20 15.09
N MET A 163 -0.43 -8.42 14.96
CA MET A 163 0.19 -8.95 13.76
C MET A 163 -0.41 -10.33 13.40
N GLY A 164 -0.53 -11.23 14.38
CA GLY A 164 -1.13 -12.55 14.19
C GLY A 164 -2.58 -12.48 13.70
N ILE A 165 -3.39 -11.56 14.24
CA ILE A 165 -4.76 -11.32 13.77
C ILE A 165 -4.76 -10.91 12.29
N VAL A 166 -3.88 -9.98 11.89
CA VAL A 166 -3.77 -9.53 10.49
C VAL A 166 -3.37 -10.69 9.57
N VAL A 167 -2.38 -11.50 9.96
CA VAL A 167 -1.94 -12.67 9.20
C VAL A 167 -3.08 -13.67 9.04
N VAL A 168 -3.80 -13.99 10.12
CA VAL A 168 -4.94 -14.91 10.07
C VAL A 168 -6.05 -14.36 9.18
N LEU A 169 -6.39 -13.08 9.28
CA LEU A 169 -7.40 -12.44 8.42
C LEU A 169 -6.99 -12.52 6.94
N GLY A 170 -5.75 -12.16 6.61
CA GLY A 170 -5.22 -12.23 5.24
C GLY A 170 -5.28 -13.67 4.68
N MET A 171 -4.84 -14.66 5.47
CA MET A 171 -4.88 -16.07 5.08
C MET A 171 -6.31 -16.60 4.94
N LEU A 172 -7.25 -16.20 5.81
CA LEU A 172 -8.66 -16.57 5.69
C LEU A 172 -9.28 -15.98 4.41
N ILE A 173 -8.92 -14.77 4.02
CA ILE A 173 -9.37 -14.17 2.76
C ILE A 173 -8.82 -14.96 1.57
N CYS A 174 -7.53 -15.24 1.53
CA CYS A 174 -6.89 -15.99 0.46
C CYS A 174 -7.38 -17.44 0.38
N SER A 175 -7.69 -18.09 1.51
CA SER A 175 -8.20 -19.47 1.55
C SER A 175 -9.54 -19.68 0.82
N ARG A 176 -10.31 -18.60 0.62
CA ARG A 176 -11.58 -18.62 -0.14
C ARG A 176 -11.37 -18.56 -1.66
N GLY A 177 -10.11 -18.48 -2.11
CA GLY A 177 -9.72 -18.39 -3.52
C GLY A 177 -9.84 -16.99 -4.10
N LEU A 178 -9.42 -16.84 -5.37
CA LEU A 178 -9.32 -15.52 -6.02
C LEU A 178 -10.69 -14.81 -6.11
N LYS A 179 -11.71 -15.47 -6.70
CA LYS A 179 -13.01 -14.83 -6.99
C LYS A 179 -13.83 -14.52 -5.74
N ASN A 180 -13.96 -15.50 -4.83
CA ASN A 180 -14.86 -15.42 -3.68
C ASN A 180 -14.18 -14.84 -2.42
N GLY A 181 -12.86 -14.88 -2.36
CA GLY A 181 -12.04 -14.32 -1.27
C GLY A 181 -11.43 -12.99 -1.68
N VAL A 182 -10.29 -13.05 -2.35
CA VAL A 182 -9.45 -11.90 -2.63
C VAL A 182 -10.19 -10.81 -3.42
N GLU A 183 -10.86 -11.16 -4.53
CA GLU A 183 -11.58 -10.18 -5.36
C GLU A 183 -12.75 -9.54 -4.62
N LYS A 184 -13.61 -10.36 -3.99
CA LYS A 184 -14.82 -9.86 -3.34
C LYS A 184 -14.50 -8.97 -2.13
N VAL A 185 -13.55 -9.39 -1.29
CA VAL A 185 -13.19 -8.66 -0.07
C VAL A 185 -12.41 -7.40 -0.40
N ASN A 186 -11.40 -7.48 -1.29
CA ASN A 186 -10.63 -6.29 -1.70
C ASN A 186 -11.51 -5.26 -2.39
N LYS A 187 -12.46 -5.68 -3.23
CA LYS A 187 -13.42 -4.76 -3.86
C LYS A 187 -14.24 -3.99 -2.81
N ALA A 188 -14.75 -4.68 -1.78
CA ALA A 188 -15.51 -4.04 -0.71
C ALA A 188 -14.64 -3.09 0.12
N MET A 189 -13.42 -3.54 0.50
CA MET A 189 -12.46 -2.70 1.24
C MET A 189 -12.07 -1.45 0.45
N MET A 190 -11.78 -1.59 -0.85
CA MET A 190 -11.38 -0.46 -1.71
C MET A 190 -12.51 0.56 -1.88
N LEU A 191 -13.75 0.12 -2.06
CA LEU A 191 -14.89 1.04 -2.14
C LEU A 191 -15.11 1.79 -0.82
N CYS A 192 -15.00 1.09 0.31
CA CYS A 192 -15.08 1.70 1.64
C CYS A 192 -13.92 2.69 1.86
N LEU A 193 -12.69 2.31 1.47
CA LEU A 193 -11.50 3.16 1.54
C LEU A 193 -11.70 4.45 0.74
N LEU A 194 -12.17 4.36 -0.50
CA LEU A 194 -12.41 5.54 -1.34
C LEU A 194 -13.50 6.45 -0.76
N ALA A 195 -14.56 5.89 -0.18
CA ALA A 195 -15.58 6.67 0.51
C ALA A 195 -15.03 7.40 1.74
N LEU A 196 -14.27 6.67 2.60
CA LEU A 196 -13.60 7.26 3.77
C LEU A 196 -12.59 8.33 3.37
N LEU A 197 -11.83 8.12 2.29
CA LEU A 197 -10.87 9.07 1.75
C LEU A 197 -11.54 10.42 1.45
N VAL A 198 -12.70 10.40 0.76
CA VAL A 198 -13.46 11.62 0.44
C VAL A 198 -13.97 12.31 1.71
N VAL A 199 -14.57 11.54 2.62
CA VAL A 199 -15.13 12.08 3.89
C VAL A 199 -14.02 12.73 4.74
N LEU A 200 -12.88 12.07 4.89
CA LEU A 200 -11.74 12.58 5.65
C LEU A 200 -11.09 13.80 4.98
N ALA A 201 -10.99 13.81 3.64
CA ALA A 201 -10.46 14.96 2.90
C ALA A 201 -11.35 16.20 3.07
N VAL A 202 -12.67 16.04 2.92
CA VAL A 202 -13.62 17.15 3.17
C VAL A 202 -13.45 17.67 4.59
N ARG A 203 -13.37 16.78 5.58
CA ARG A 203 -13.19 17.20 6.99
C ARG A 203 -11.86 17.92 7.21
N ALA A 204 -10.76 17.43 6.64
CA ALA A 204 -9.44 18.07 6.77
C ALA A 204 -9.41 19.47 6.17
N LEU A 205 -10.03 19.67 5.00
CA LEU A 205 -10.09 20.94 4.30
C LEU A 205 -10.99 21.98 5.02
N THR A 206 -11.93 21.55 5.85
CA THR A 206 -12.81 22.43 6.64
C THR A 206 -12.22 22.85 7.98
N LEU A 207 -11.00 22.40 8.32
CA LEU A 207 -10.33 22.81 9.57
C LEU A 207 -9.85 24.27 9.51
N PRO A 208 -9.95 25.03 10.60
CA PRO A 208 -9.32 26.34 10.72
C PRO A 208 -7.80 26.22 10.51
N GLY A 209 -7.21 27.05 9.64
CA GLY A 209 -5.77 26.98 9.32
C GLY A 209 -5.36 25.95 8.26
N ALA A 210 -6.29 25.13 7.76
CA ALA A 210 -6.03 24.09 6.75
C ALA A 210 -5.39 24.65 5.45
N MET A 211 -5.68 25.90 5.09
CA MET A 211 -5.22 26.51 3.84
C MET A 211 -3.71 26.63 3.75
N GLU A 212 -3.00 26.77 4.86
CA GLU A 212 -1.52 26.77 4.87
C GLU A 212 -0.97 25.41 4.45
N GLY A 213 -1.56 24.33 4.95
CA GLY A 213 -1.20 22.97 4.55
C GLY A 213 -1.54 22.68 3.08
N VAL A 214 -2.67 23.20 2.57
CA VAL A 214 -3.03 23.13 1.15
C VAL A 214 -1.99 23.86 0.29
N LYS A 215 -1.60 25.08 0.67
CA LYS A 215 -0.56 25.84 -0.03
C LYS A 215 0.78 25.11 -0.03
N PHE A 216 1.22 24.59 1.12
CA PHE A 216 2.43 23.80 1.22
C PHE A 216 2.41 22.60 0.25
N TYR A 217 1.29 21.91 0.16
CA TYR A 217 1.14 20.71 -0.64
C TYR A 217 0.96 20.95 -2.14
N LEU A 218 0.35 22.07 -2.54
CA LEU A 218 -0.01 22.35 -3.94
C LEU A 218 0.85 23.42 -4.62
N VAL A 219 1.54 24.28 -3.85
CA VAL A 219 2.39 25.33 -4.41
C VAL A 219 3.85 24.87 -4.41
N PRO A 220 4.47 24.67 -5.59
CA PRO A 220 5.84 24.17 -5.67
C PRO A 220 6.86 25.15 -5.06
N ASN A 221 7.70 24.64 -4.16
CA ASN A 221 8.86 25.35 -3.63
C ASN A 221 10.14 24.57 -3.98
N PHE A 222 10.80 24.99 -5.04
CA PHE A 222 12.03 24.32 -5.50
C PHE A 222 13.23 24.58 -4.61
N HIS A 223 13.23 25.68 -3.84
CA HIS A 223 14.30 25.94 -2.87
C HIS A 223 14.28 24.86 -1.78
N ASN A 224 13.14 24.59 -1.18
CA ASN A 224 12.98 23.56 -0.16
C ASN A 224 13.19 22.14 -0.70
N LEU A 225 13.07 21.91 -2.01
CA LEU A 225 13.43 20.66 -2.65
C LEU A 225 14.95 20.47 -2.74
N MET A 226 15.67 21.55 -3.08
CA MET A 226 17.11 21.52 -3.34
C MET A 226 17.95 21.63 -2.08
N TYR A 227 17.48 22.36 -1.08
CA TYR A 227 18.22 22.65 0.14
C TYR A 227 17.44 22.24 1.38
N ASP A 228 18.14 21.71 2.37
CA ASP A 228 17.56 21.42 3.69
C ASP A 228 17.50 22.70 4.57
N ALA A 229 16.92 22.57 5.75
CA ALA A 229 16.81 23.68 6.72
C ALA A 229 18.19 24.23 7.19
N ASP A 230 19.22 23.38 7.19
CA ASP A 230 20.61 23.74 7.49
C ASP A 230 21.39 24.28 6.27
N GLY A 231 20.76 24.41 5.10
CA GLY A 231 21.37 24.87 3.87
C GLY A 231 22.11 23.79 3.06
N SER A 232 22.09 22.54 3.48
CA SER A 232 22.74 21.44 2.76
C SER A 232 22.03 21.13 1.46
N PHE A 233 22.79 20.90 0.37
CA PHE A 233 22.23 20.52 -0.92
C PHE A 233 21.77 19.07 -0.95
N ARG A 234 20.47 18.82 -1.25
CA ARG A 234 19.86 17.49 -1.16
C ARG A 234 19.09 17.03 -2.41
N LEU A 235 19.20 17.74 -3.54
CA LEU A 235 18.42 17.43 -4.75
C LEU A 235 18.58 15.98 -5.23
N PHE A 236 19.82 15.46 -5.26
CA PHE A 236 20.06 14.07 -5.70
C PHE A 236 19.36 13.05 -4.81
N ARG A 237 19.33 13.31 -3.50
CA ARG A 237 18.61 12.47 -2.55
C ARG A 237 17.09 12.55 -2.77
N ALA A 238 16.57 13.75 -3.01
CA ALA A 238 15.15 13.95 -3.34
C ALA A 238 14.74 13.21 -4.62
N ILE A 239 15.58 13.25 -5.66
CA ILE A 239 15.39 12.50 -6.92
C ILE A 239 15.37 10.98 -6.65
N TYR A 240 16.34 10.48 -5.89
CA TYR A 240 16.43 9.06 -5.54
C TYR A 240 15.20 8.60 -4.75
N ASP A 241 14.76 9.38 -3.76
CA ASP A 241 13.59 9.07 -2.94
C ASP A 241 12.29 9.17 -3.75
N ALA A 242 12.19 10.09 -4.71
CA ALA A 242 11.04 10.20 -5.62
C ALA A 242 10.95 8.98 -6.57
N MET A 243 12.09 8.55 -7.12
CA MET A 243 12.16 7.32 -7.91
C MET A 243 11.77 6.11 -7.05
N GLY A 244 12.36 5.96 -5.85
CA GLY A 244 12.03 4.90 -4.91
C GLY A 244 10.56 4.90 -4.49
N GLN A 245 9.95 6.09 -4.35
CA GLN A 245 8.51 6.22 -4.07
C GLN A 245 7.66 5.73 -5.24
N ALA A 246 8.02 6.03 -6.48
CA ALA A 246 7.29 5.57 -7.67
C ALA A 246 7.30 4.04 -7.81
N PHE A 247 8.42 3.38 -7.46
CA PHE A 247 8.50 1.91 -7.42
C PHE A 247 7.69 1.32 -6.26
N PHE A 248 7.83 1.91 -5.08
CA PHE A 248 7.20 1.40 -3.86
C PHE A 248 5.68 1.51 -3.94
N THR A 249 5.14 2.65 -4.39
CA THR A 249 3.69 2.87 -4.45
C THR A 249 3.00 1.89 -5.41
N LEU A 250 3.63 1.54 -6.52
CA LEU A 250 3.11 0.60 -7.50
C LEU A 250 3.44 -0.88 -7.20
N SER A 251 4.09 -1.17 -6.07
CA SER A 251 4.51 -2.53 -5.65
C SER A 251 5.33 -3.26 -6.72
N LEU A 252 6.26 -2.53 -7.39
CA LEU A 252 7.08 -3.07 -8.47
C LEU A 252 8.31 -3.81 -7.94
N GLY A 253 8.81 -4.77 -8.71
CA GLY A 253 10.04 -5.53 -8.43
C GLY A 253 9.83 -6.81 -7.61
N ILE A 254 8.72 -6.95 -6.92
CA ILE A 254 8.39 -8.14 -6.11
C ILE A 254 7.53 -9.17 -6.85
N GLY A 255 7.16 -8.90 -8.11
CA GLY A 255 6.34 -9.77 -8.94
C GLY A 255 4.85 -9.81 -8.59
N ALA A 256 4.38 -8.90 -7.73
CA ALA A 256 2.97 -8.81 -7.40
C ALA A 256 2.12 -8.42 -8.62
N MET A 257 2.61 -7.52 -9.46
CA MET A 257 1.93 -7.17 -10.70
C MET A 257 2.00 -8.30 -11.74
N ALA A 258 3.04 -9.13 -11.73
CA ALA A 258 3.15 -10.30 -12.61
C ALA A 258 2.07 -11.35 -12.28
N ILE A 259 1.79 -11.64 -10.99
CA ILE A 259 0.71 -12.59 -10.64
C ILE A 259 -0.65 -12.07 -11.13
N PHE A 260 -0.95 -10.78 -10.96
CA PHE A 260 -2.19 -10.21 -11.48
C PHE A 260 -2.22 -10.23 -13.02
N GLY A 261 -1.09 -9.97 -13.67
CA GLY A 261 -0.94 -10.13 -15.13
C GLY A 261 -1.29 -11.53 -15.60
N SER A 262 -0.97 -12.57 -14.83
CA SER A 262 -1.28 -13.96 -15.16
C SER A 262 -2.78 -14.27 -15.20
N TYR A 263 -3.60 -13.45 -14.56
CA TYR A 263 -5.06 -13.57 -14.54
C TYR A 263 -5.75 -12.73 -15.62
N ILE A 264 -5.01 -11.89 -16.38
CA ILE A 264 -5.55 -11.04 -17.45
C ILE A 264 -5.75 -11.84 -18.73
N GLY A 265 -6.90 -11.71 -19.39
CA GLY A 265 -7.17 -12.25 -20.71
C GLY A 265 -6.39 -11.56 -21.82
N LYS A 266 -6.31 -12.21 -23.00
CA LYS A 266 -5.55 -11.70 -24.18
C LYS A 266 -6.24 -10.48 -24.82
N GLU A 267 -7.54 -10.31 -24.62
CA GLU A 267 -8.37 -9.23 -25.17
C GLU A 267 -8.05 -7.84 -24.57
N ARG A 268 -7.31 -7.77 -23.45
CA ARG A 268 -7.03 -6.52 -22.74
C ARG A 268 -5.67 -5.93 -23.09
N ARG A 269 -5.63 -4.60 -23.17
CA ARG A 269 -4.39 -3.84 -23.40
C ARG A 269 -3.69 -3.60 -22.06
N LEU A 270 -2.54 -4.26 -21.84
CA LEU A 270 -1.82 -4.20 -20.56
C LEU A 270 -1.40 -2.79 -20.14
N PHE A 271 -0.92 -1.99 -21.09
CA PHE A 271 -0.52 -0.61 -20.80
C PHE A 271 -1.73 0.24 -20.36
N GLY A 272 -2.91 0.02 -20.98
CA GLY A 272 -4.14 0.68 -20.54
C GLY A 272 -4.55 0.28 -19.11
N GLU A 273 -4.37 -0.99 -18.75
CA GLU A 273 -4.65 -1.43 -17.38
C GLU A 273 -3.61 -0.89 -16.38
N ALA A 274 -2.33 -0.78 -16.77
CA ALA A 274 -1.29 -0.13 -15.96
C ALA A 274 -1.64 1.35 -15.69
N ILE A 275 -2.10 2.08 -16.71
CA ILE A 275 -2.56 3.47 -16.54
C ILE A 275 -3.75 3.53 -15.56
N ASN A 276 -4.75 2.66 -15.69
CA ASN A 276 -5.90 2.66 -14.80
C ASN A 276 -5.51 2.45 -13.34
N VAL A 277 -4.61 1.50 -13.08
CA VAL A 277 -4.08 1.24 -11.74
C VAL A 277 -3.26 2.42 -11.24
N GLY A 278 -2.34 2.95 -12.06
CA GLY A 278 -1.48 4.08 -11.69
C GLY A 278 -2.27 5.37 -11.42
N VAL A 279 -3.31 5.66 -12.20
CA VAL A 279 -4.20 6.81 -11.96
C VAL A 279 -4.93 6.67 -10.63
N LEU A 280 -5.51 5.49 -10.35
CA LEU A 280 -6.22 5.28 -9.10
C LEU A 280 -5.27 5.35 -7.89
N ASP A 281 -4.09 4.74 -7.99
CA ASP A 281 -3.02 4.81 -6.99
C ASP A 281 -2.61 6.27 -6.69
N THR A 282 -2.32 7.03 -7.76
CA THR A 282 -1.94 8.45 -7.65
C THR A 282 -3.06 9.31 -7.06
N CYS A 283 -4.31 9.08 -7.45
CA CYS A 283 -5.45 9.80 -6.88
C CYS A 283 -5.55 9.56 -5.37
N VAL A 284 -5.38 8.32 -4.91
CA VAL A 284 -5.41 8.02 -3.47
C VAL A 284 -4.23 8.66 -2.75
N ALA A 285 -3.01 8.57 -3.29
CA ALA A 285 -1.83 9.23 -2.70
C ALA A 285 -2.04 10.75 -2.60
N PHE A 286 -2.55 11.36 -3.68
CA PHE A 286 -2.79 12.80 -3.73
C PHE A 286 -3.84 13.26 -2.72
N VAL A 287 -4.98 12.56 -2.64
CA VAL A 287 -6.04 12.91 -1.68
C VAL A 287 -5.60 12.60 -0.24
N SER A 288 -4.77 11.57 -0.01
CA SER A 288 -4.17 11.32 1.32
C SER A 288 -3.31 12.50 1.78
N GLY A 289 -2.56 13.13 0.87
CA GLY A 289 -1.87 14.39 1.14
C GLY A 289 -2.83 15.53 1.55
N LEU A 290 -3.98 15.63 0.87
CA LEU A 290 -5.04 16.61 1.23
C LEU A 290 -5.74 16.30 2.58
N ILE A 291 -5.58 15.11 3.13
CA ILE A 291 -6.00 14.80 4.50
C ILE A 291 -4.91 15.22 5.49
N ILE A 292 -3.68 14.81 5.23
CA ILE A 292 -2.59 14.90 6.20
C ILE A 292 -2.03 16.30 6.32
N PHE A 293 -1.70 16.99 5.21
CA PHE A 293 -1.09 18.33 5.28
C PHE A 293 -2.01 19.39 5.87
N PRO A 294 -3.28 19.54 5.42
CA PRO A 294 -4.19 20.48 6.04
C PRO A 294 -4.40 20.23 7.53
N SER A 295 -4.52 18.94 7.92
CA SER A 295 -4.67 18.56 9.33
C SER A 295 -3.41 18.89 10.15
N ALA A 296 -2.21 18.55 9.64
CA ALA A 296 -0.96 18.82 10.33
C ALA A 296 -0.74 20.33 10.55
N PHE A 297 -0.94 21.14 9.50
CA PHE A 297 -0.76 22.59 9.59
C PHE A 297 -1.83 23.28 10.47
N ALA A 298 -3.10 22.81 10.42
CA ALA A 298 -4.16 23.34 11.27
C ALA A 298 -3.85 23.21 12.79
N PHE A 299 -3.03 22.21 13.16
CA PHE A 299 -2.64 21.94 14.54
C PHE A 299 -1.16 22.20 14.82
N GLY A 300 -0.43 22.88 13.92
CA GLY A 300 0.96 23.28 14.11
C GLY A 300 1.96 22.12 14.15
N VAL A 301 1.66 21.02 13.46
CA VAL A 301 2.47 19.79 13.48
C VAL A 301 3.34 19.66 12.25
N ASN A 302 4.60 19.20 12.42
CA ASN A 302 5.52 18.96 11.32
C ASN A 302 5.17 17.63 10.59
N PRO A 303 4.78 17.67 9.31
CA PRO A 303 4.42 16.47 8.55
C PRO A 303 5.62 15.56 8.19
N GLY A 304 6.85 16.00 8.40
CA GLY A 304 8.09 15.25 8.09
C GLY A 304 8.59 14.29 9.17
N GLN A 305 7.78 13.92 10.17
CA GLN A 305 8.21 13.15 11.36
C GLN A 305 8.19 11.61 11.22
N GLY A 306 7.99 11.05 10.02
CA GLY A 306 8.01 9.60 9.82
C GLY A 306 6.86 8.84 10.49
N PRO A 307 7.13 7.67 11.15
CA PRO A 307 6.10 6.88 11.83
C PRO A 307 5.35 7.64 12.91
N SER A 308 6.01 8.55 13.60
CA SER A 308 5.42 9.41 14.63
C SER A 308 4.28 10.28 14.08
N LEU A 309 4.30 10.61 12.79
CA LEU A 309 3.21 11.35 12.15
C LEU A 309 1.86 10.63 12.33
N ILE A 310 1.80 9.32 12.10
CA ILE A 310 0.54 8.55 12.17
C ILE A 310 0.19 8.17 13.61
N PHE A 311 1.18 7.74 14.39
CA PHE A 311 0.93 7.09 15.69
C PHE A 311 1.05 8.04 16.90
N VAL A 312 1.64 9.22 16.72
CA VAL A 312 1.77 10.24 17.77
C VAL A 312 1.04 11.51 17.36
N THR A 313 1.40 12.06 16.20
CA THR A 313 0.94 13.36 15.75
C THR A 313 -0.55 13.40 15.44
N LEU A 314 -1.04 12.49 14.57
CA LEU A 314 -2.45 12.49 14.20
C LEU A 314 -3.40 12.14 15.37
N PRO A 315 -3.09 11.23 16.30
CA PRO A 315 -3.87 11.08 17.53
C PRO A 315 -3.96 12.39 18.35
N ASN A 316 -2.89 13.18 18.44
CA ASN A 316 -2.94 14.52 19.09
C ASN A 316 -3.85 15.49 18.33
N VAL A 317 -3.78 15.49 17.01
CA VAL A 317 -4.70 16.28 16.14
C VAL A 317 -6.14 15.89 16.41
N PHE A 318 -6.45 14.58 16.44
CA PHE A 318 -7.81 14.11 16.74
C PHE A 318 -8.25 14.49 18.16
N ASN A 319 -7.37 14.44 19.16
CA ASN A 319 -7.70 14.86 20.52
C ASN A 319 -8.12 16.33 20.60
N ALA A 320 -7.52 17.20 19.79
CA ALA A 320 -7.83 18.61 19.76
C ALA A 320 -9.09 18.93 18.91
N MET A 321 -9.62 17.97 18.15
CA MET A 321 -10.77 18.18 17.25
C MET A 321 -12.11 17.90 17.95
N PRO A 322 -13.18 18.67 17.68
CA PRO A 322 -14.54 18.27 18.04
C PRO A 322 -14.92 16.94 17.36
N GLY A 323 -15.33 15.94 18.16
CA GLY A 323 -15.64 14.59 17.66
C GLY A 323 -14.41 13.79 17.21
N GLY A 324 -13.22 14.16 17.65
CA GLY A 324 -11.95 13.59 17.19
C GLY A 324 -11.83 12.08 17.40
N GLN A 325 -12.50 11.52 18.43
CA GLN A 325 -12.56 10.07 18.61
C GLN A 325 -13.18 9.37 17.39
N LEU A 326 -14.28 9.89 16.86
CA LEU A 326 -14.92 9.35 15.64
C LEU A 326 -14.01 9.52 14.41
N TRP A 327 -13.48 10.74 14.22
CA TRP A 327 -12.62 11.03 13.07
C TRP A 327 -11.33 10.22 13.08
N GLY A 328 -10.72 10.04 14.25
CA GLY A 328 -9.54 9.21 14.42
C GLY A 328 -9.84 7.73 14.18
N ALA A 329 -10.96 7.21 14.71
CA ALA A 329 -11.35 5.82 14.44
C ALA A 329 -11.59 5.59 12.93
N LEU A 330 -12.30 6.49 12.24
CA LEU A 330 -12.50 6.41 10.78
C LEU A 330 -11.18 6.47 10.01
N PHE A 331 -10.24 7.30 10.46
CA PHE A 331 -8.91 7.40 9.85
C PHE A 331 -8.11 6.11 10.02
N PHE A 332 -8.08 5.50 11.21
CA PHE A 332 -7.36 4.25 11.41
C PHE A 332 -8.02 3.05 10.70
N VAL A 333 -9.35 3.02 10.55
CA VAL A 333 -10.03 2.03 9.68
C VAL A 333 -9.63 2.22 8.21
N PHE A 334 -9.58 3.47 7.75
CA PHE A 334 -9.11 3.78 6.39
C PHE A 334 -7.69 3.26 6.14
N LEU A 335 -6.76 3.56 7.06
CA LEU A 335 -5.38 3.06 7.00
C LEU A 335 -5.30 1.55 7.07
N PHE A 336 -6.09 0.93 7.95
CA PHE A 336 -6.13 -0.51 8.10
C PHE A 336 -6.64 -1.22 6.84
N PHE A 337 -7.67 -0.70 6.18
CA PHE A 337 -8.15 -1.26 4.91
C PHE A 337 -7.11 -1.10 3.79
N ALA A 338 -6.40 0.02 3.72
CA ALA A 338 -5.29 0.20 2.81
C ALA A 338 -4.16 -0.83 3.06
N ALA A 339 -3.82 -1.07 4.32
CA ALA A 339 -2.80 -2.07 4.68
C ALA A 339 -3.27 -3.50 4.40
N LEU A 340 -4.50 -3.86 4.78
CA LEU A 340 -5.03 -5.22 4.62
C LEU A 340 -5.23 -5.60 3.15
N SER A 341 -5.59 -4.66 2.27
CA SER A 341 -5.71 -4.92 0.83
C SER A 341 -4.35 -5.30 0.22
N THR A 342 -3.26 -4.63 0.60
CA THR A 342 -1.90 -4.98 0.19
C THR A 342 -1.47 -6.32 0.79
N VAL A 343 -1.73 -6.58 2.08
CA VAL A 343 -1.42 -7.87 2.73
C VAL A 343 -2.06 -9.03 1.97
N THR A 344 -3.35 -8.94 1.65
CA THR A 344 -4.06 -10.00 0.92
C THR A 344 -3.52 -10.20 -0.49
N ALA A 345 -3.16 -9.12 -1.17
CA ALA A 345 -2.59 -9.18 -2.52
C ALA A 345 -1.20 -9.84 -2.55
N VAL A 346 -0.33 -9.50 -1.58
CA VAL A 346 1.01 -10.12 -1.47
C VAL A 346 0.92 -11.56 -0.97
N PHE A 347 0.01 -11.89 -0.07
CA PHE A 347 -0.24 -13.28 0.33
C PHE A 347 -0.72 -14.12 -0.85
N GLU A 348 -1.61 -13.60 -1.71
CA GLU A 348 -2.00 -14.28 -2.95
C GLU A 348 -0.79 -14.55 -3.84
N ASN A 349 0.13 -13.56 -3.99
CA ASN A 349 1.37 -13.75 -4.76
C ASN A 349 2.26 -14.85 -4.16
N ILE A 350 2.48 -14.85 -2.83
CA ILE A 350 3.27 -15.89 -2.14
C ILE A 350 2.63 -17.26 -2.31
N LEU A 351 1.31 -17.38 -2.09
CA LEU A 351 0.58 -18.65 -2.23
C LEU A 351 0.63 -19.16 -3.68
N ALA A 352 0.47 -18.28 -4.66
CA ALA A 352 0.58 -18.66 -6.07
C ALA A 352 1.99 -19.14 -6.44
N CYS A 353 3.05 -18.54 -5.87
CA CYS A 353 4.42 -19.03 -6.05
C CYS A 353 4.58 -20.46 -5.54
N TRP A 354 4.08 -20.77 -4.35
CA TRP A 354 4.13 -22.11 -3.79
C TRP A 354 3.25 -23.11 -4.56
N MET A 355 2.04 -22.73 -4.95
CA MET A 355 1.15 -23.57 -5.76
C MET A 355 1.66 -23.86 -7.16
N ASP A 356 2.47 -22.99 -7.75
CA ASP A 356 3.12 -23.24 -9.05
C ASP A 356 4.38 -24.11 -8.91
N ARG A 357 4.97 -24.18 -7.70
CA ARG A 357 6.18 -24.95 -7.43
C ARG A 357 5.88 -26.40 -7.04
N PHE A 358 4.81 -26.62 -6.26
CA PHE A 358 4.39 -27.92 -5.72
C PHE A 358 2.98 -28.28 -6.21
#